data_797a64f2b14ffa7f05ca8d38c13f2e8b
#
_entry.id   797a64f2b14ffa7f05ca8d38c13f2e8b
#
_cell.length_a   1.000
_cell.length_b   1.000
_cell.length_c   1.000
_cell.angle_alpha   90.00
_cell.angle_beta   90.00
_cell.angle_gamma   90.00
#
_symmetry.space_group_name_H-M   'P 1'
#
loop_
_entity.id
_entity.type
_entity.pdbx_description
1 polymer ?
#
loop_
_entity_poly.entity_id
_entity_poly.type
_entity_poly.pdbx_seq_one_letter_code
_entity_poly.pdbx_strand_id
1 'polypeptide(L)'
;KGRGLKNGINYILNNYPKAKVIVTADCDGQHSVEDIKKCADVAKKNLDSLILGVRDFSNDLVPTRSKFGNVITRNVLYSFVGAKVSDTQTGLRAMSFDIAKKLIAVAGERYEYETNCLIETKIKNIPIKEVIIETIYINDNETSHFNPVKDSIRVYKLFAPYLLFALFSYIIETIIFAKTYNICKGIYVIPLFLLLSKIVSSIIK
;
A
#
# COMPACT_ATOMS: atom_id res chain seq x y z
N LYS A 1 -5.37 -14.34 6.04
CA LYS A 1 -4.17 -14.12 5.23
C LYS A 1 -3.06 -13.49 6.08
N GLY A 2 -3.25 -12.29 6.63
CA GLY A 2 -2.23 -11.58 7.42
C GLY A 2 -1.69 -12.37 8.61
N ARG A 3 -2.56 -13.00 9.40
CA ARG A 3 -2.13 -13.87 10.52
C ARG A 3 -1.25 -15.03 10.03
N GLY A 4 -1.63 -15.70 8.94
CA GLY A 4 -0.84 -16.80 8.38
C GLY A 4 0.54 -16.32 7.90
N LEU A 5 0.61 -15.18 7.22
CA LEU A 5 1.88 -14.57 6.80
C LEU A 5 2.77 -14.25 8.00
N LYS A 6 2.24 -13.61 9.04
CA LYS A 6 2.98 -13.30 10.28
C LYS A 6 3.53 -14.55 10.95
N ASN A 7 2.70 -15.58 11.07
CA ASN A 7 3.11 -16.85 11.68
C ASN A 7 4.23 -17.51 10.87
N GLY A 8 4.12 -17.54 9.53
CA GLY A 8 5.15 -18.09 8.65
C GLY A 8 6.46 -17.31 8.73
N ILE A 9 6.39 -15.97 8.68
CA ILE A 9 7.55 -15.10 8.83
C ILE A 9 8.21 -15.32 10.19
N ASN A 10 7.42 -15.34 11.28
CA ASN A 10 7.93 -15.57 12.64
C ASN A 10 8.63 -16.93 12.76
N TYR A 11 8.04 -17.98 12.18
CA TYR A 11 8.65 -19.30 12.15
C TYR A 11 10.01 -19.28 11.43
N ILE A 12 10.09 -18.65 10.27
CA ILE A 12 11.34 -18.56 9.50
C ILE A 12 12.40 -17.74 10.27
N LEU A 13 12.02 -16.61 10.87
CA LEU A 13 12.93 -15.77 11.63
C LEU A 13 13.57 -16.50 12.81
N ASN A 14 12.83 -17.41 13.45
CA ASN A 14 13.30 -18.15 14.62
C ASN A 14 14.07 -19.44 14.26
N ASN A 15 13.69 -20.11 13.17
CA ASN A 15 14.22 -21.43 12.85
C ASN A 15 15.27 -21.44 11.73
N TYR A 16 15.36 -20.37 10.92
CA TYR A 16 16.25 -20.29 9.77
C TYR A 16 17.14 -19.03 9.82
N PRO A 17 17.95 -18.82 10.87
CA PRO A 17 18.72 -17.57 11.06
C PRO A 17 19.78 -17.32 9.97
N LYS A 18 20.14 -18.34 9.19
CA LYS A 18 21.10 -18.23 8.07
C LYS A 18 20.43 -17.79 6.74
N ALA A 19 19.11 -17.79 6.66
CA ALA A 19 18.42 -17.35 5.45
C ALA A 19 18.57 -15.84 5.30
N LYS A 20 18.89 -15.37 4.10
CA LYS A 20 19.09 -13.94 3.81
C LYS A 20 17.81 -13.24 3.42
N VAL A 21 16.91 -13.94 2.77
CA VAL A 21 15.65 -13.40 2.26
C VAL A 21 14.49 -14.33 2.56
N ILE A 22 13.31 -13.75 2.70
CA ILE A 22 12.03 -14.44 2.83
C ILE A 22 11.19 -14.07 1.60
N VAL A 23 10.55 -15.06 1.00
CA VAL A 23 9.56 -14.85 -0.06
C VAL A 23 8.21 -15.34 0.42
N THR A 24 7.19 -14.52 0.24
CA THR A 24 5.79 -14.88 0.43
C THR A 24 5.11 -15.02 -0.92
N ALA A 25 4.24 -15.99 -1.07
CA ALA A 25 3.41 -16.19 -2.26
C ALA A 25 2.05 -16.71 -1.85
N ASP A 26 1.03 -16.47 -2.67
CA ASP A 26 -0.28 -17.10 -2.49
C ASP A 26 -0.20 -18.57 -2.94
N CYS A 27 -0.93 -19.44 -2.24
CA CYS A 27 -0.94 -20.88 -2.52
C CYS A 27 -2.07 -21.31 -3.47
N ASP A 28 -2.54 -20.40 -4.29
CA ASP A 28 -3.64 -20.60 -5.24
C ASP A 28 -3.17 -21.00 -6.66
N GLY A 29 -1.86 -21.18 -6.83
CA GLY A 29 -1.26 -21.57 -8.10
C GLY A 29 -1.05 -20.41 -9.09
N GLN A 30 -1.34 -19.17 -8.69
CA GLN A 30 -1.20 -17.99 -9.56
C GLN A 30 0.23 -17.45 -9.66
N HIS A 31 1.19 -18.02 -8.94
CA HIS A 31 2.60 -17.62 -8.98
C HIS A 31 3.47 -18.77 -9.49
N SER A 32 4.17 -18.56 -10.60
CA SER A 32 5.11 -19.53 -11.14
C SER A 32 6.35 -19.67 -10.25
N VAL A 33 6.98 -20.84 -10.30
CA VAL A 33 8.23 -21.08 -9.56
C VAL A 33 9.34 -20.17 -10.06
N GLU A 34 9.34 -19.87 -11.35
CA GLU A 34 10.28 -18.95 -12.01
C GLU A 34 10.16 -17.54 -11.46
N ASP A 35 8.95 -17.03 -11.29
CA ASP A 35 8.70 -15.70 -10.75
C ASP A 35 9.07 -15.61 -9.26
N ILE A 36 8.78 -16.66 -8.48
CA ILE A 36 9.20 -16.74 -7.08
C ILE A 36 10.74 -16.66 -6.97
N LYS A 37 11.45 -17.43 -7.80
CA LYS A 37 12.92 -17.40 -7.87
C LYS A 37 13.44 -16.04 -8.30
N LYS A 38 12.85 -15.43 -9.34
CA LYS A 38 13.20 -14.10 -9.84
C LYS A 38 13.07 -13.04 -8.75
N CYS A 39 11.97 -13.02 -8.00
CA CYS A 39 11.78 -12.11 -6.87
C CYS A 39 12.80 -12.36 -5.76
N ALA A 40 13.11 -13.63 -5.44
CA ALA A 40 14.12 -13.98 -4.45
C ALA A 40 15.53 -13.49 -4.85
N ASP A 41 15.90 -13.63 -6.12
CA ASP A 41 17.21 -13.21 -6.61
C ASP A 41 17.36 -11.69 -6.65
N VAL A 42 16.29 -10.96 -6.98
CA VAL A 42 16.26 -9.50 -6.88
C VAL A 42 16.38 -9.05 -5.42
N ALA A 43 15.69 -9.72 -4.48
CA ALA A 43 15.77 -9.43 -3.06
C ALA A 43 17.17 -9.67 -2.47
N LYS A 44 17.86 -10.74 -2.88
CA LYS A 44 19.24 -11.02 -2.47
C LYS A 44 20.22 -9.90 -2.85
N LYS A 45 19.96 -9.24 -4.00
CA LYS A 45 20.78 -8.12 -4.50
C LYS A 45 20.37 -6.78 -3.91
N ASN A 46 19.21 -6.69 -3.23
CA ASN A 46 18.62 -5.45 -2.71
C ASN A 46 18.04 -5.69 -1.32
N LEU A 47 18.92 -5.96 -0.35
CA LEU A 47 18.52 -6.31 1.02
C LEU A 47 17.85 -5.15 1.79
N ASP A 48 17.97 -3.93 1.30
CA ASP A 48 17.35 -2.72 1.84
C ASP A 48 15.93 -2.48 1.31
N SER A 49 15.50 -3.23 0.31
CA SER A 49 14.26 -2.98 -0.44
C SER A 49 13.22 -4.10 -0.23
N LEU A 50 11.93 -3.71 -0.22
CA LEU A 50 10.83 -4.65 -0.39
C LEU A 50 10.63 -4.90 -1.88
N ILE A 51 10.65 -6.16 -2.31
CA ILE A 51 10.43 -6.57 -3.68
C ILE A 51 8.97 -7.01 -3.83
N LEU A 52 8.28 -6.48 -4.84
CA LEU A 52 6.93 -6.85 -5.22
C LEU A 52 6.95 -7.54 -6.58
N GLY A 53 6.40 -8.74 -6.67
CA GLY A 53 6.08 -9.36 -7.95
C GLY A 53 4.77 -8.73 -8.46
N VAL A 54 4.82 -7.91 -9.49
CA VAL A 54 3.67 -7.15 -9.98
C VAL A 54 3.15 -7.72 -11.29
N ARG A 55 1.82 -7.81 -11.39
CA ARG A 55 1.14 -8.24 -12.62
C ARG A 55 1.14 -7.11 -13.63
N ASP A 56 1.22 -7.47 -14.92
CA ASP A 56 1.02 -6.52 -16.00
C ASP A 56 -0.49 -6.30 -16.24
N PHE A 57 -1.02 -5.21 -15.74
CA PHE A 57 -2.43 -4.84 -15.91
C PHE A 57 -2.77 -4.28 -17.29
N SER A 58 -1.79 -4.08 -18.18
CA SER A 58 -2.05 -3.73 -19.58
C SER A 58 -2.55 -4.91 -20.39
N ASN A 59 -2.29 -6.14 -19.92
CA ASN A 59 -2.71 -7.37 -20.56
C ASN A 59 -4.24 -7.56 -20.46
N ASP A 60 -4.87 -7.97 -21.58
CA ASP A 60 -6.32 -8.22 -21.67
C ASP A 60 -6.77 -9.44 -20.85
N LEU A 61 -5.87 -10.30 -20.46
CA LEU A 61 -6.15 -11.45 -19.59
C LEU A 61 -6.56 -11.06 -18.16
N VAL A 62 -6.30 -9.82 -17.73
CA VAL A 62 -6.65 -9.36 -16.39
C VAL A 62 -8.13 -8.99 -16.32
N PRO A 63 -8.95 -9.61 -15.44
CA PRO A 63 -10.36 -9.27 -15.27
C PRO A 63 -10.56 -7.79 -14.96
N THR A 64 -11.55 -7.15 -15.61
CA THR A 64 -11.85 -5.71 -15.46
C THR A 64 -12.06 -5.31 -13.99
N ARG A 65 -12.69 -6.19 -13.20
CA ARG A 65 -12.90 -5.98 -11.76
C ARG A 65 -11.57 -5.86 -10.99
N SER A 66 -10.59 -6.71 -11.30
CA SER A 66 -9.25 -6.66 -10.69
C SER A 66 -8.50 -5.40 -11.11
N LYS A 67 -8.57 -5.02 -12.40
CA LYS A 67 -8.01 -3.75 -12.91
C LYS A 67 -8.59 -2.57 -12.14
N PHE A 68 -9.92 -2.48 -12.05
CA PHE A 68 -10.60 -1.35 -11.39
C PHE A 68 -10.27 -1.27 -9.89
N GLY A 69 -10.32 -2.40 -9.17
CA GLY A 69 -9.97 -2.44 -7.74
C GLY A 69 -8.53 -2.02 -7.48
N ASN A 70 -7.58 -2.48 -8.31
CA ASN A 70 -6.18 -2.08 -8.18
C ASN A 70 -5.97 -0.60 -8.49
N VAL A 71 -6.60 -0.06 -9.54
CA VAL A 71 -6.49 1.38 -9.89
C VAL A 71 -7.00 2.26 -8.75
N ILE A 72 -8.15 1.95 -8.16
CA ILE A 72 -8.67 2.72 -7.02
C ILE A 72 -7.70 2.64 -5.83
N THR A 73 -7.32 1.44 -5.40
CA THR A 73 -6.44 1.28 -4.23
C THR A 73 -5.07 1.92 -4.45
N ARG A 74 -4.52 1.82 -5.66
CA ARG A 74 -3.26 2.48 -6.04
C ARG A 74 -3.36 3.99 -5.94
N ASN A 75 -4.43 4.59 -6.49
CA ASN A 75 -4.63 6.04 -6.45
C ASN A 75 -4.84 6.53 -5.01
N VAL A 76 -5.62 5.82 -4.22
CA VAL A 76 -5.83 6.12 -2.79
C VAL A 76 -4.50 6.03 -2.03
N LEU A 77 -3.74 4.95 -2.20
CA LEU A 77 -2.44 4.77 -1.55
C LEU A 77 -1.44 5.88 -1.95
N TYR A 78 -1.42 6.24 -3.23
CA TYR A 78 -0.58 7.33 -3.72
C TYR A 78 -0.99 8.69 -3.14
N SER A 79 -2.29 9.01 -3.17
CA SER A 79 -2.80 10.32 -2.72
C SER A 79 -2.63 10.54 -1.23
N PHE A 80 -2.85 9.52 -0.40
CA PHE A 80 -2.80 9.66 1.07
C PHE A 80 -1.46 9.33 1.69
N VAL A 81 -0.69 8.44 1.06
CA VAL A 81 0.57 7.93 1.64
C VAL A 81 1.79 8.30 0.79
N GLY A 82 1.57 8.66 -0.48
CA GLY A 82 2.65 8.95 -1.43
C GLY A 82 3.42 7.71 -1.88
N ALA A 83 2.87 6.50 -1.67
CA ALA A 83 3.49 5.26 -2.12
C ALA A 83 3.09 4.94 -3.56
N LYS A 84 4.09 4.86 -4.45
CA LYS A 84 3.89 4.51 -5.88
C LYS A 84 4.15 3.03 -6.06
N VAL A 85 3.09 2.27 -6.34
CA VAL A 85 3.15 0.84 -6.64
C VAL A 85 2.20 0.50 -7.77
N SER A 86 2.58 -0.43 -8.65
CA SER A 86 1.77 -0.84 -9.80
C SER A 86 0.69 -1.84 -9.42
N ASP A 87 0.99 -2.74 -8.47
CA ASP A 87 0.07 -3.75 -7.95
C ASP A 87 0.04 -3.73 -6.42
N THR A 88 -1.05 -3.20 -5.86
CA THR A 88 -1.24 -3.09 -4.41
C THR A 88 -1.69 -4.40 -3.76
N GLN A 89 -2.15 -5.35 -4.56
CA GLN A 89 -2.82 -6.58 -4.10
C GLN A 89 -1.98 -7.84 -4.32
N THR A 90 -0.75 -7.70 -4.81
CA THR A 90 0.13 -8.86 -5.03
C THR A 90 0.50 -9.55 -3.72
N GLY A 91 0.36 -10.89 -3.72
CA GLY A 91 0.82 -11.75 -2.63
C GLY A 91 2.28 -12.18 -2.77
N LEU A 92 2.86 -12.04 -3.98
CA LEU A 92 4.27 -12.37 -4.21
C LEU A 92 5.16 -11.21 -3.77
N ARG A 93 5.82 -11.40 -2.63
CA ARG A 93 6.71 -10.40 -2.03
C ARG A 93 8.00 -11.06 -1.58
N ALA A 94 9.12 -10.38 -1.77
CA ALA A 94 10.40 -10.85 -1.26
C ALA A 94 11.09 -9.73 -0.46
N MET A 95 11.72 -10.09 0.65
CA MET A 95 12.30 -9.14 1.58
C MET A 95 13.46 -9.75 2.35
N SER A 96 14.37 -8.91 2.85
CA SER A 96 15.40 -9.33 3.79
C SER A 96 14.82 -9.64 5.17
N PHE A 97 15.60 -10.31 6.00
CA PHE A 97 15.24 -10.57 7.41
C PHE A 97 14.98 -9.28 8.20
N ASP A 98 15.75 -8.22 7.95
CA ASP A 98 15.60 -6.95 8.66
C ASP A 98 14.28 -6.25 8.29
N ILE A 99 13.88 -6.31 7.02
CA ILE A 99 12.58 -5.82 6.57
C ILE A 99 11.47 -6.69 7.16
N ALA A 100 11.61 -8.01 7.12
CA ALA A 100 10.62 -8.95 7.67
C ALA A 100 10.36 -8.69 9.17
N LYS A 101 11.41 -8.44 9.97
CA LYS A 101 11.29 -8.05 11.39
C LYS A 101 10.49 -6.76 11.59
N LYS A 102 10.64 -5.79 10.69
CA LYS A 102 9.89 -4.54 10.73
C LYS A 102 8.43 -4.74 10.35
N LEU A 103 8.17 -5.59 9.36
CA LEU A 103 6.82 -5.78 8.81
C LEU A 103 5.97 -6.76 9.62
N ILE A 104 6.56 -7.71 10.36
CA ILE A 104 5.80 -8.66 11.19
C ILE A 104 4.98 -7.96 12.27
N ALA A 105 5.44 -6.81 12.77
CA ALA A 105 4.76 -6.03 13.80
C ALA A 105 3.60 -5.17 13.25
N VAL A 106 3.46 -5.08 11.94
CA VAL A 106 2.41 -4.26 11.30
C VAL A 106 1.03 -4.83 11.61
N ALA A 107 0.07 -3.94 11.89
CA ALA A 107 -1.30 -4.30 12.19
C ALA A 107 -1.99 -4.97 10.98
N GLY A 108 -3.02 -5.77 11.25
CA GLY A 108 -3.83 -6.46 10.25
C GLY A 108 -3.72 -7.98 10.33
N GLU A 109 -4.86 -8.66 10.23
CA GLU A 109 -4.97 -10.11 10.38
C GLU A 109 -5.41 -10.79 9.07
N ARG A 110 -5.96 -10.01 8.14
CA ARG A 110 -6.48 -10.49 6.85
C ARG A 110 -5.77 -9.80 5.68
N TYR A 111 -6.51 -9.36 4.67
CA TYR A 111 -5.98 -8.74 3.45
C TYR A 111 -5.46 -7.31 3.70
N GLU A 112 -6.00 -6.61 4.69
CA GLU A 112 -5.52 -5.28 5.08
C GLU A 112 -4.06 -5.27 5.53
N TYR A 113 -3.53 -6.39 6.03
CA TYR A 113 -2.12 -6.51 6.42
C TYR A 113 -1.17 -6.17 5.26
N GLU A 114 -1.46 -6.64 4.07
CA GLU A 114 -0.61 -6.41 2.89
C GLU A 114 -0.59 -4.93 2.50
N THR A 115 -1.73 -4.25 2.60
CA THR A 115 -1.82 -2.80 2.38
C THR A 115 -1.09 -2.03 3.48
N ASN A 116 -1.26 -2.43 4.74
CA ASN A 116 -0.54 -1.83 5.87
C ASN A 116 0.97 -1.99 5.73
N CYS A 117 1.46 -3.12 5.22
CA CYS A 117 2.88 -3.27 4.92
C CYS A 117 3.39 -2.25 3.90
N LEU A 118 2.61 -1.93 2.86
CA LEU A 118 2.99 -0.90 1.88
C LEU A 118 3.00 0.50 2.51
N ILE A 119 2.05 0.80 3.39
CA ILE A 119 2.03 2.05 4.16
C ILE A 119 3.27 2.14 5.06
N GLU A 120 3.56 1.08 5.79
CA GLU A 120 4.70 1.02 6.71
C GLU A 120 6.05 1.14 6.00
N THR A 121 6.20 0.54 4.81
CA THR A 121 7.43 0.71 4.01
C THR A 121 7.64 2.17 3.64
N LYS A 122 6.58 2.91 3.33
CA LYS A 122 6.69 4.34 3.03
C LYS A 122 7.05 5.16 4.28
N ILE A 123 6.39 4.89 5.41
CA ILE A 123 6.68 5.57 6.69
C ILE A 123 8.13 5.34 7.11
N LYS A 124 8.64 4.11 6.94
CA LYS A 124 10.02 3.74 7.32
C LYS A 124 11.06 4.02 6.23
N ASN A 125 10.67 4.68 5.14
CA ASN A 125 11.53 4.95 3.98
C ASN A 125 12.24 3.70 3.43
N ILE A 126 11.55 2.54 3.45
CA ILE A 126 12.04 1.32 2.84
C ILE A 126 11.74 1.39 1.33
N PRO A 127 12.76 1.31 0.45
CA PRO A 127 12.53 1.32 -0.98
C PRO A 127 11.68 0.13 -1.43
N ILE A 128 10.80 0.37 -2.40
CA ILE A 128 10.03 -0.68 -3.07
C ILE A 128 10.59 -0.86 -4.48
N LYS A 129 10.85 -2.11 -4.86
CA LYS A 129 11.23 -2.48 -6.23
C LYS A 129 10.22 -3.46 -6.80
N GLU A 130 9.82 -3.23 -8.03
CA GLU A 130 8.84 -4.04 -8.72
C GLU A 130 9.52 -4.98 -9.72
N VAL A 131 9.04 -6.21 -9.77
CA VAL A 131 9.45 -7.25 -10.70
C VAL A 131 8.21 -7.70 -11.46
N ILE A 132 8.18 -7.48 -12.76
CA ILE A 132 7.06 -7.94 -13.59
C ILE A 132 7.06 -9.47 -13.59
N ILE A 133 5.90 -10.03 -13.22
CA ILE A 133 5.64 -11.46 -13.16
C ILE A 133 4.56 -11.86 -14.17
N GLU A 134 4.51 -13.13 -14.48
CA GLU A 134 3.46 -13.69 -15.30
C GLU A 134 2.09 -13.53 -14.61
N THR A 135 1.08 -13.19 -15.41
CA THR A 135 -0.28 -13.04 -14.91
C THR A 135 -1.05 -14.32 -15.19
N ILE A 136 -1.15 -15.18 -14.17
CA ILE A 136 -1.84 -16.47 -14.27
C ILE A 136 -3.21 -16.33 -13.57
N TYR A 137 -4.29 -16.60 -14.32
CA TYR A 137 -5.64 -16.71 -13.75
C TYR A 137 -6.14 -18.14 -13.92
N ILE A 138 -6.53 -18.75 -12.81
CA ILE A 138 -7.08 -20.11 -12.77
C ILE A 138 -8.57 -19.97 -12.44
N ASN A 139 -9.46 -20.49 -13.33
CA ASN A 139 -10.91 -20.57 -13.13
C ASN A 139 -11.53 -19.26 -12.58
N ASP A 140 -11.31 -18.14 -13.25
CA ASP A 140 -11.89 -16.82 -12.88
C ASP A 140 -11.74 -16.43 -11.40
N ASN A 141 -10.70 -16.92 -10.71
CA ASN A 141 -10.45 -16.70 -9.28
C ASN A 141 -11.47 -17.36 -8.32
N GLU A 142 -12.10 -18.45 -8.69
CA GLU A 142 -13.04 -19.20 -7.80
C GLU A 142 -12.40 -19.61 -6.47
N THR A 143 -11.07 -19.79 -6.42
CA THR A 143 -10.33 -20.14 -5.21
C THR A 143 -10.05 -18.97 -4.26
N SER A 144 -10.44 -17.75 -4.63
CA SER A 144 -10.19 -16.57 -3.81
C SER A 144 -11.13 -16.51 -2.60
N HIS A 145 -10.58 -16.57 -1.39
CA HIS A 145 -11.29 -16.34 -0.13
C HIS A 145 -11.50 -14.85 0.19
N PHE A 146 -11.25 -13.95 -0.75
CA PHE A 146 -11.46 -12.52 -0.61
C PHE A 146 -12.95 -12.17 -0.69
N ASN A 147 -13.50 -11.63 0.41
CA ASN A 147 -14.87 -11.11 0.38
C ASN A 147 -14.85 -9.67 -0.16
N PRO A 148 -15.44 -9.42 -1.36
CA PRO A 148 -15.32 -8.11 -2.02
C PRO A 148 -15.82 -6.93 -1.20
N VAL A 149 -16.84 -7.13 -0.38
CA VAL A 149 -17.42 -6.05 0.44
C VAL A 149 -16.68 -5.92 1.75
N LYS A 150 -16.63 -7.00 2.55
CA LYS A 150 -16.06 -6.96 3.91
C LYS A 150 -14.57 -6.65 3.93
N ASP A 151 -13.81 -7.29 3.03
CA ASP A 151 -12.35 -7.09 3.00
C ASP A 151 -11.98 -5.75 2.33
N SER A 152 -12.74 -5.29 1.32
CA SER A 152 -12.56 -3.93 0.80
C SER A 152 -12.85 -2.86 1.84
N ILE A 153 -13.93 -2.98 2.62
CA ILE A 153 -14.21 -2.04 3.72
C ILE A 153 -13.05 -2.00 4.71
N ARG A 154 -12.46 -3.15 5.06
CA ARG A 154 -11.30 -3.21 5.94
C ARG A 154 -10.09 -2.47 5.36
N VAL A 155 -9.79 -2.68 4.09
CA VAL A 155 -8.71 -1.99 3.40
C VAL A 155 -8.97 -0.48 3.36
N TYR A 156 -10.16 -0.04 2.94
CA TYR A 156 -10.47 1.39 2.86
C TYR A 156 -10.57 2.06 4.24
N LYS A 157 -10.94 1.33 5.28
CA LYS A 157 -10.94 1.84 6.66
C LYS A 157 -9.54 2.29 7.12
N LEU A 158 -8.47 1.76 6.54
CA LEU A 158 -7.09 2.22 6.81
C LEU A 158 -6.87 3.67 6.40
N PHE A 159 -7.62 4.14 5.40
CA PHE A 159 -7.51 5.51 4.90
C PHE A 159 -8.46 6.50 5.59
N ALA A 160 -9.38 6.01 6.44
CA ALA A 160 -10.32 6.85 7.16
C ALA A 160 -9.64 7.95 8.00
N PRO A 161 -8.55 7.72 8.75
CA PRO A 161 -7.85 8.78 9.47
C PRO A 161 -7.34 9.89 8.56
N TYR A 162 -6.79 9.54 7.40
CA TYR A 162 -6.30 10.51 6.42
C TYR A 162 -7.45 11.35 5.83
N LEU A 163 -8.59 10.72 5.54
CA LEU A 163 -9.77 11.41 5.05
C LEU A 163 -10.35 12.36 6.10
N LEU A 164 -10.47 11.92 7.35
CA LEU A 164 -10.94 12.75 8.46
C LEU A 164 -10.01 13.94 8.68
N PHE A 165 -8.71 13.74 8.56
CA PHE A 165 -7.72 14.78 8.69
C PHE A 165 -7.83 15.82 7.56
N ALA A 166 -7.99 15.37 6.31
CA ALA A 166 -8.21 16.25 5.17
C ALA A 166 -9.51 17.07 5.32
N LEU A 167 -10.59 16.42 5.80
CA LEU A 167 -11.85 17.10 6.09
C LEU A 167 -11.71 18.15 7.19
N PHE A 168 -11.01 17.82 8.26
CA PHE A 168 -10.73 18.75 9.37
C PHE A 168 -9.91 19.96 8.90
N SER A 169 -8.85 19.74 8.11
CA SER A 169 -8.09 20.82 7.47
C SER A 169 -8.98 21.71 6.61
N TYR A 170 -9.83 21.12 5.78
CA TYR A 170 -10.76 21.88 4.93
C TYR A 170 -11.74 22.75 5.75
N ILE A 171 -12.26 22.22 6.86
CA ILE A 171 -13.15 22.97 7.75
C ILE A 171 -12.40 24.17 8.36
N ILE A 172 -11.19 23.97 8.87
CA ILE A 172 -10.35 25.05 9.40
C ILE A 172 -10.07 26.11 8.35
N GLU A 173 -9.65 25.70 7.15
CA GLU A 173 -9.40 26.62 6.04
C GLU A 173 -10.64 27.43 5.69
N THR A 174 -11.81 26.80 5.66
CA THR A 174 -13.09 27.49 5.40
C THR A 174 -13.43 28.51 6.47
N ILE A 175 -13.22 28.18 7.76
CA ILE A 175 -13.46 29.09 8.87
C ILE A 175 -12.49 30.30 8.80
N ILE A 176 -11.21 30.06 8.52
CA ILE A 176 -10.21 31.12 8.36
C ILE A 176 -10.60 32.04 7.19
N PHE A 177 -11.01 31.46 6.07
CA PHE A 177 -11.46 32.22 4.90
C PHE A 177 -12.66 33.09 5.24
N ALA A 178 -13.70 32.54 5.87
CA ALA A 178 -14.90 33.27 6.22
C ALA A 178 -14.61 34.44 7.17
N LYS A 179 -13.75 34.23 8.18
CA LYS A 179 -13.32 35.30 9.09
C LYS A 179 -12.49 36.37 8.39
N THR A 180 -11.53 35.98 7.56
CA THR A 180 -10.66 36.91 6.81
C THR A 180 -11.47 37.73 5.82
N TYR A 181 -12.44 37.11 5.13
CA TYR A 181 -13.36 37.79 4.22
C TYR A 181 -14.18 38.86 4.91
N ASN A 182 -14.70 38.59 6.09
CA ASN A 182 -15.48 39.56 6.87
C ASN A 182 -14.65 40.75 7.39
N ILE A 183 -13.35 40.53 7.67
CA ILE A 183 -12.47 41.59 8.22
C ILE A 183 -11.91 42.49 7.09
N CYS A 184 -11.48 41.90 6.00
CA CYS A 184 -10.67 42.58 4.97
C CYS A 184 -11.45 43.00 3.70
N LYS A 185 -12.77 42.84 3.64
CA LYS A 185 -13.65 43.21 2.49
C LYS A 185 -12.90 43.81 1.28
N GLY A 186 -12.31 42.98 0.42
CA GLY A 186 -11.64 43.49 -0.78
C GLY A 186 -10.81 42.45 -1.53
N ILE A 187 -10.19 42.90 -2.65
CA ILE A 187 -9.46 42.08 -3.61
C ILE A 187 -8.25 41.34 -3.01
N TYR A 188 -7.73 41.82 -1.90
CA TYR A 188 -6.57 41.21 -1.19
C TYR A 188 -6.90 40.00 -0.33
N VAL A 189 -8.16 39.69 -0.14
CA VAL A 189 -8.60 38.56 0.70
C VAL A 189 -8.18 37.23 0.06
N ILE A 190 -8.25 37.11 -1.24
CA ILE A 190 -7.92 35.88 -1.96
C ILE A 190 -6.42 35.53 -1.85
N PRO A 191 -5.47 36.45 -2.15
CA PRO A 191 -4.05 36.19 -1.97
C PRO A 191 -3.66 35.88 -0.53
N LEU A 192 -4.23 36.61 0.45
CA LEU A 192 -3.97 36.40 1.86
C LEU A 192 -4.47 35.03 2.33
N PHE A 193 -5.66 34.61 1.89
CA PHE A 193 -6.21 33.28 2.17
C PHE A 193 -5.33 32.17 1.59
N LEU A 194 -4.90 32.29 0.34
CA LEU A 194 -4.02 31.30 -0.30
C LEU A 194 -2.66 31.19 0.43
N LEU A 195 -2.14 32.29 0.97
CA LEU A 195 -0.92 32.28 1.77
C LEU A 195 -1.14 31.56 3.10
N LEU A 196 -2.19 31.90 3.82
CA LEU A 196 -2.53 31.29 5.12
C LEU A 196 -2.86 29.80 4.98
N SER A 197 -3.61 29.42 3.96
CA SER A 197 -3.94 28.02 3.71
C SER A 197 -2.69 27.18 3.40
N LYS A 198 -1.71 27.72 2.66
CA LYS A 198 -0.42 27.07 2.42
C LYS A 198 0.42 26.92 3.69
N ILE A 199 0.43 27.92 4.57
CA ILE A 199 1.13 27.85 5.86
C ILE A 199 0.50 26.77 6.74
N VAL A 200 -0.81 26.76 6.89
CA VAL A 200 -1.54 25.73 7.67
C VAL A 200 -1.31 24.35 7.08
N SER A 201 -1.42 24.19 5.76
CA SER A 201 -1.19 22.92 5.09
C SER A 201 0.26 22.41 5.24
N SER A 202 1.26 23.29 5.35
CA SER A 202 2.67 22.91 5.56
C SER A 202 3.00 22.54 7.00
N ILE A 203 2.25 23.05 7.98
CA ILE A 203 2.41 22.69 9.41
C ILE A 203 1.78 21.31 9.69
N ILE A 204 0.78 20.96 8.91
CA ILE A 204 -0.03 19.74 9.06
C ILE A 204 0.61 18.52 8.33
N LYS A 205 1.55 18.73 7.41
CA LYS A 205 2.34 17.67 6.73
C LYS A 205 3.54 17.21 7.55
#